data_377a9adb1a30aadb2e1df1f44a827d4d
#
_entry.id   377a9adb1a30aadb2e1df1f44a827d4d
#
_cell.length_a   1.000
_cell.length_b   1.000
_cell.length_c   1.000
_cell.angle_alpha   90.00
_cell.angle_beta   90.00
_cell.angle_gamma   90.00
#
_symmetry.space_group_name_H-M   'P 1'
#
loop_
_entity.id
_entity.type
_entity.pdbx_description
1 polymer ?
#
loop_
_entity_poly.entity_id
_entity_poly.type
_entity_poly.pdbx_seq_one_letter_code
_entity_poly.pdbx_strand_id
1 'polypeptide(L)'
;MKNLKKVLSLVLALAMALSLMTVAFAKEASDYTDYDEITNKEAVEVLTALEVIDGMGDTFQPNGNVTRAQMAKMITIISLGNVDPTAFLGTVTDLKDINGHWAEAYIKYCYSQGIISGRGNGVFDPNANVTAAEASKMLLTAIGYNAKVQGYTGEQWAINVTRDAQISGFYEGVSVPANQALTRDQAAQMIYNAVDATLIQKTSSVDRTDGSIILQDMDQLGLFGDTDIYELNPTALI
;
A
#
# COMPACT_ATOMS: atom_id res chain seq x y z
N MET A 1 42.79 -28.61 3.70
CA MET A 1 41.35 -28.78 3.92
C MET A 1 40.84 -28.43 5.33
N LYS A 2 41.60 -28.65 6.42
CA LYS A 2 41.20 -28.27 7.80
C LYS A 2 41.02 -26.75 8.01
N ASN A 3 41.80 -25.91 7.34
CA ASN A 3 41.74 -24.44 7.51
C ASN A 3 40.57 -23.79 6.74
N LEU A 4 40.17 -24.38 5.61
CA LEU A 4 39.02 -23.86 4.82
C LEU A 4 37.71 -24.01 5.56
N LYS A 5 37.51 -25.13 6.30
CA LYS A 5 36.32 -25.34 7.13
C LYS A 5 36.24 -24.37 8.31
N LYS A 6 37.38 -23.99 8.92
CA LYS A 6 37.45 -23.00 9.99
C LYS A 6 37.18 -21.60 9.50
N VAL A 7 37.69 -21.23 8.31
CA VAL A 7 37.43 -19.93 7.70
C VAL A 7 35.95 -19.84 7.30
N LEU A 8 35.37 -20.89 6.70
CA LEU A 8 33.95 -20.91 6.32
C LEU A 8 33.02 -20.81 7.54
N SER A 9 33.35 -21.52 8.65
CA SER A 9 32.55 -21.39 9.89
C SER A 9 32.66 -20.03 10.53
N LEU A 10 33.81 -19.35 10.45
CA LEU A 10 34.01 -18.00 10.96
C LEU A 10 33.24 -16.97 10.14
N VAL A 11 33.24 -17.10 8.80
CA VAL A 11 32.48 -16.24 7.88
C VAL A 11 30.98 -16.42 8.11
N LEU A 12 30.51 -17.66 8.30
CA LEU A 12 29.10 -17.94 8.56
C LEU A 12 28.66 -17.39 9.93
N ALA A 13 29.50 -17.52 10.98
CA ALA A 13 29.24 -16.96 12.29
C ALA A 13 29.25 -15.42 12.26
N LEU A 14 30.13 -14.80 11.47
CA LEU A 14 30.18 -13.35 11.29
C LEU A 14 28.97 -12.84 10.51
N ALA A 15 28.53 -13.56 9.49
CA ALA A 15 27.32 -13.25 8.72
C ALA A 15 26.05 -13.35 9.59
N MET A 16 25.95 -14.39 10.43
CA MET A 16 24.86 -14.52 11.39
C MET A 16 24.89 -13.43 12.49
N ALA A 17 26.08 -13.07 12.98
CA ALA A 17 26.24 -11.99 13.96
C ALA A 17 25.89 -10.61 13.36
N LEU A 18 26.23 -10.37 12.09
CA LEU A 18 25.85 -9.15 11.34
C LEU A 18 24.35 -9.09 11.06
N SER A 19 23.70 -10.21 10.76
CA SER A 19 22.24 -10.26 10.56
C SER A 19 21.48 -10.02 11.87
N LEU A 20 22.01 -10.47 13.02
CA LEU A 20 21.47 -10.18 14.35
C LEU A 20 21.67 -8.72 14.77
N MET A 21 22.75 -8.06 14.30
CA MET A 21 22.99 -6.64 14.60
C MET A 21 22.06 -5.68 13.83
N THR A 22 21.57 -6.07 12.64
CA THR A 22 20.61 -5.24 11.89
C THR A 22 19.19 -5.30 12.45
N VAL A 23 18.84 -6.35 13.18
CA VAL A 23 17.52 -6.47 13.86
C VAL A 23 17.47 -5.61 15.16
N ALA A 24 18.63 -5.20 15.71
CA ALA A 24 18.68 -4.45 16.97
C ALA A 24 18.26 -2.96 16.87
N PHE A 25 17.90 -2.47 15.70
CA PHE A 25 17.50 -1.07 15.49
C PHE A 25 16.11 -0.89 14.83
N ALA A 26 15.40 -1.97 14.55
CA ALA A 26 14.02 -1.85 14.10
C ALA A 26 13.16 -1.41 15.30
N LYS A 27 12.49 -0.26 15.19
CA LYS A 27 11.54 0.20 16.19
C LYS A 27 10.38 -0.79 16.25
N GLU A 28 10.08 -1.28 17.45
CA GLU A 28 8.89 -2.09 17.68
C GLU A 28 7.69 -1.17 17.98
N ALA A 29 6.49 -1.60 17.63
CA ALA A 29 5.29 -0.82 17.94
C ALA A 29 5.07 -0.67 19.45
N SER A 30 5.54 -1.65 20.25
CA SER A 30 5.53 -1.61 21.70
C SER A 30 6.40 -0.50 22.31
N ASP A 31 7.32 0.09 21.54
CA ASP A 31 8.15 1.23 21.98
C ASP A 31 7.37 2.57 21.95
N TYR A 32 6.19 2.62 21.36
CA TYR A 32 5.36 3.83 21.42
C TYR A 32 4.76 4.02 22.81
N THR A 33 4.90 5.23 23.35
CA THR A 33 4.43 5.56 24.70
C THR A 33 2.90 5.48 24.84
N ASP A 34 2.18 5.53 23.72
CA ASP A 34 0.73 5.40 23.61
C ASP A 34 0.28 4.05 23.02
N TYR A 35 1.15 3.03 23.09
CA TYR A 35 0.86 1.69 22.57
C TYR A 35 -0.44 1.08 23.14
N ASP A 36 -0.75 1.34 24.42
CA ASP A 36 -1.96 0.83 25.05
C ASP A 36 -3.24 1.43 24.47
N GLU A 37 -3.17 2.59 23.81
CA GLU A 37 -4.29 3.25 23.14
C GLU A 37 -4.55 2.67 21.73
N ILE A 38 -3.64 1.89 21.18
CA ILE A 38 -3.78 1.26 19.86
C ILE A 38 -4.80 0.15 19.95
N THR A 39 -5.83 0.22 19.11
CA THR A 39 -6.88 -0.81 19.01
C THR A 39 -6.42 -1.96 18.10
N ASN A 40 -5.86 -1.64 16.95
CA ASN A 40 -5.44 -2.59 15.91
C ASN A 40 -3.95 -2.91 16.05
N LYS A 41 -3.55 -3.47 17.21
CA LYS A 41 -2.14 -3.67 17.58
C LYS A 41 -1.38 -4.51 16.57
N GLU A 42 -1.93 -5.64 16.13
CA GLU A 42 -1.29 -6.53 15.15
C GLU A 42 -0.97 -5.80 13.84
N ALA A 43 -1.92 -5.04 13.30
CA ALA A 43 -1.70 -4.25 12.09
C ALA A 43 -0.58 -3.21 12.27
N VAL A 44 -0.58 -2.50 13.42
CA VAL A 44 0.44 -1.50 13.71
C VAL A 44 1.81 -2.15 13.92
N GLU A 45 1.89 -3.29 14.63
CA GLU A 45 3.14 -4.03 14.85
C GLU A 45 3.76 -4.49 13.52
N VAL A 46 2.97 -5.15 12.67
CA VAL A 46 3.44 -5.66 11.37
C VAL A 46 3.88 -4.50 10.47
N LEU A 47 3.07 -3.44 10.34
CA LEU A 47 3.40 -2.33 9.47
C LEU A 47 4.56 -1.46 9.99
N THR A 48 4.78 -1.41 11.31
CA THR A 48 5.96 -0.78 11.91
C THR A 48 7.21 -1.62 11.62
N ALA A 49 7.14 -2.94 11.80
CA ALA A 49 8.25 -3.85 11.50
C ALA A 49 8.65 -3.84 10.01
N LEU A 50 7.68 -3.59 9.11
CA LEU A 50 7.90 -3.43 7.67
C LEU A 50 8.29 -1.99 7.28
N GLU A 51 8.47 -1.09 8.24
CA GLU A 51 8.79 0.33 8.02
C GLU A 51 7.77 1.09 7.16
N VAL A 52 6.55 0.55 7.02
CA VAL A 52 5.44 1.19 6.30
C VAL A 52 4.88 2.36 7.09
N ILE A 53 4.83 2.21 8.41
CA ILE A 53 4.34 3.21 9.34
C ILE A 53 5.48 3.65 10.26
N ASP A 54 5.65 4.97 10.35
CA ASP A 54 6.51 5.59 11.35
C ASP A 54 5.66 6.20 12.45
N GLY A 55 6.21 6.24 13.68
CA GLY A 55 5.64 7.03 14.75
C GLY A 55 5.79 8.54 14.52
N MET A 56 5.15 9.30 15.37
CA MET A 56 5.28 10.75 15.48
C MET A 56 6.19 11.06 16.69
N GLY A 57 7.50 10.82 16.52
CA GLY A 57 8.44 10.77 17.64
C GLY A 57 8.26 9.51 18.48
N ASP A 58 8.00 9.66 19.79
CA ASP A 58 7.83 8.54 20.71
C ASP A 58 6.40 8.01 20.79
N THR A 59 5.46 8.57 20.01
CA THR A 59 4.06 8.17 20.00
C THR A 59 3.65 7.62 18.63
N PHE A 60 2.60 6.81 18.60
CA PHE A 60 1.93 6.39 17.37
C PHE A 60 0.80 7.35 16.98
N GLN A 61 0.11 7.93 17.96
CA GLN A 61 -1.07 8.77 17.80
C GLN A 61 -2.24 8.06 17.11
N PRO A 62 -2.78 6.97 17.68
CA PRO A 62 -3.79 6.13 17.05
C PRO A 62 -5.05 6.90 16.63
N ASN A 63 -5.42 7.91 17.40
CA ASN A 63 -6.60 8.76 17.17
C ASN A 63 -6.32 9.96 16.24
N GLY A 64 -5.05 10.22 15.86
CA GLY A 64 -4.68 11.26 14.91
C GLY A 64 -5.14 10.91 13.50
N ASN A 65 -5.49 11.88 12.68
CA ASN A 65 -5.88 11.63 11.28
C ASN A 65 -4.67 11.42 10.38
N VAL A 66 -4.86 10.60 9.33
CA VAL A 66 -3.88 10.38 8.27
C VAL A 66 -4.12 11.40 7.15
N THR A 67 -3.03 12.02 6.68
CA THR A 67 -3.08 12.88 5.50
C THR A 67 -2.98 12.07 4.20
N ARG A 68 -3.43 12.67 3.10
CA ARG A 68 -3.31 12.09 1.75
C ARG A 68 -1.85 11.82 1.37
N ALA A 69 -0.92 12.69 1.80
CA ALA A 69 0.52 12.50 1.61
C ALA A 69 1.07 11.32 2.39
N GLN A 70 0.65 11.14 3.66
CA GLN A 70 1.05 10.00 4.47
C GLN A 70 0.52 8.68 3.88
N MET A 71 -0.73 8.66 3.40
CA MET A 71 -1.29 7.49 2.74
C MET A 71 -0.50 7.13 1.47
N ALA A 72 -0.12 8.11 0.65
CA ALA A 72 0.71 7.88 -0.54
C ALA A 72 2.09 7.30 -0.17
N LYS A 73 2.74 7.78 0.91
CA LYS A 73 3.98 7.19 1.42
C LYS A 73 3.79 5.73 1.80
N MET A 74 2.80 5.41 2.61
CA MET A 74 2.55 4.05 3.10
C MET A 74 2.30 3.08 1.93
N ILE A 75 1.48 3.47 0.95
CA ILE A 75 1.22 2.65 -0.24
C ILE A 75 2.49 2.46 -1.08
N THR A 76 3.31 3.50 -1.25
CA THR A 76 4.56 3.37 -2.00
C THR A 76 5.51 2.36 -1.35
N ILE A 77 5.67 2.43 -0.02
CA ILE A 77 6.56 1.52 0.71
C ILE A 77 6.04 0.08 0.63
N ILE A 78 4.74 -0.13 0.77
CA ILE A 78 4.12 -1.45 0.62
C ILE A 78 4.34 -2.01 -0.81
N SER A 79 4.22 -1.16 -1.83
CA SER A 79 4.32 -1.60 -3.22
C SER A 79 5.76 -1.89 -3.67
N LEU A 80 6.75 -1.23 -3.09
CA LEU A 80 8.14 -1.26 -3.57
C LEU A 80 9.15 -1.78 -2.53
N GLY A 81 8.73 -1.94 -1.27
CA GLY A 81 9.64 -2.06 -0.15
C GLY A 81 10.22 -0.70 0.26
N ASN A 82 11.18 -0.72 1.19
CA ASN A 82 11.86 0.49 1.66
C ASN A 82 12.93 0.95 0.64
N VAL A 83 12.49 1.53 -0.47
CA VAL A 83 13.36 2.08 -1.52
C VAL A 83 13.49 3.59 -1.39
N ASP A 84 14.59 4.15 -1.89
CA ASP A 84 14.76 5.60 -1.98
C ASP A 84 13.72 6.20 -2.95
N PRO A 85 12.75 6.98 -2.47
CA PRO A 85 11.70 7.52 -3.31
C PRO A 85 12.20 8.62 -4.25
N THR A 86 13.40 9.16 -4.05
CA THR A 86 13.96 10.27 -4.85
C THR A 86 14.07 9.91 -6.33
N ALA A 87 14.15 8.61 -6.67
CA ALA A 87 14.11 8.13 -8.05
C ALA A 87 12.87 8.60 -8.81
N PHE A 88 11.76 8.90 -8.10
CA PHE A 88 10.50 9.34 -8.72
C PHE A 88 10.36 10.87 -8.83
N LEU A 89 11.31 11.67 -8.32
CA LEU A 89 11.25 13.13 -8.42
C LEU A 89 11.20 13.63 -9.88
N GLY A 90 11.82 12.90 -10.81
CA GLY A 90 11.78 13.20 -12.25
C GLY A 90 10.45 12.86 -12.94
N THR A 91 9.50 12.21 -12.28
CA THR A 91 8.21 11.83 -12.85
C THR A 91 7.38 13.07 -13.18
N VAL A 92 6.88 13.13 -14.42
CA VAL A 92 6.01 14.23 -14.88
C VAL A 92 4.60 14.04 -14.34
N THR A 93 4.02 15.12 -13.82
CA THR A 93 2.65 15.17 -13.29
C THR A 93 2.06 16.54 -13.56
N ASP A 94 0.74 16.62 -13.62
CA ASP A 94 -0.01 17.89 -13.70
C ASP A 94 -0.35 18.46 -12.31
N LEU A 95 0.05 17.77 -11.21
CA LEU A 95 -0.17 18.21 -9.84
C LEU A 95 0.75 19.40 -9.52
N LYS A 96 0.15 20.51 -9.07
CA LYS A 96 0.86 21.81 -8.89
C LYS A 96 1.25 22.09 -7.45
N ASP A 97 0.60 21.43 -6.49
CA ASP A 97 0.70 21.70 -5.05
C ASP A 97 1.59 20.71 -4.30
N ILE A 98 2.35 19.91 -5.03
CA ILE A 98 3.25 18.90 -4.46
C ILE A 98 4.74 19.28 -4.52
N ASN A 99 5.10 20.29 -5.31
CA ASN A 99 6.48 20.69 -5.52
C ASN A 99 7.13 21.15 -4.20
N GLY A 100 8.26 20.53 -3.84
CA GLY A 100 8.96 20.80 -2.59
C GLY A 100 8.27 20.25 -1.33
N HIS A 101 7.16 19.55 -1.48
CA HIS A 101 6.54 18.85 -0.37
C HIS A 101 7.36 17.60 0.00
N TRP A 102 7.49 17.28 1.28
CA TRP A 102 8.28 16.14 1.75
C TRP A 102 7.87 14.80 1.10
N ALA A 103 6.61 14.65 0.73
CA ALA A 103 6.06 13.46 0.10
C ALA A 103 6.02 13.53 -1.44
N GLU A 104 6.64 14.54 -2.06
CA GLU A 104 6.58 14.75 -3.51
C GLU A 104 6.90 13.49 -4.31
N ALA A 105 7.98 12.80 -3.95
CA ALA A 105 8.42 11.60 -4.64
C ALA A 105 7.42 10.43 -4.51
N TYR A 106 6.86 10.22 -3.33
CA TYR A 106 5.83 9.21 -3.08
C TYR A 106 4.53 9.49 -3.85
N ILE A 107 4.11 10.75 -3.86
CA ILE A 107 2.93 11.20 -4.60
C ILE A 107 3.15 10.99 -6.11
N LYS A 108 4.32 11.34 -6.62
CA LYS A 108 4.69 11.14 -8.02
C LYS A 108 4.70 9.67 -8.43
N TYR A 109 5.23 8.79 -7.57
CA TYR A 109 5.13 7.35 -7.77
C TYR A 109 3.67 6.91 -7.89
N CYS A 110 2.86 7.18 -6.87
CA CYS A 110 1.44 6.79 -6.87
C CYS A 110 0.67 7.37 -8.06
N TYR A 111 1.00 8.59 -8.51
CA TYR A 111 0.41 9.20 -9.69
C TYR A 111 0.80 8.44 -10.97
N SER A 112 2.07 8.08 -11.14
CA SER A 112 2.55 7.35 -12.32
C SER A 112 1.95 5.94 -12.43
N GLN A 113 1.63 5.32 -11.29
CA GLN A 113 0.97 4.01 -11.24
C GLN A 113 -0.57 4.10 -11.34
N GLY A 114 -1.14 5.31 -11.45
CA GLY A 114 -2.59 5.52 -11.47
C GLY A 114 -3.28 5.25 -10.14
N ILE A 115 -2.53 5.08 -9.06
CA ILE A 115 -3.05 4.83 -7.70
C ILE A 115 -3.78 6.06 -7.19
N ILE A 116 -3.27 7.23 -7.50
CA ILE A 116 -3.89 8.50 -7.13
C ILE A 116 -4.24 9.34 -8.36
N SER A 117 -5.22 10.19 -8.18
CA SER A 117 -5.53 11.31 -9.07
C SER A 117 -5.69 12.57 -8.24
N GLY A 118 -5.54 13.74 -8.86
CA GLY A 118 -5.84 15.00 -8.21
C GLY A 118 -7.34 15.16 -7.93
N ARG A 119 -7.67 16.20 -7.18
CA ARG A 119 -9.05 16.67 -6.91
C ARG A 119 -9.58 17.59 -8.02
N GLY A 120 -8.88 17.65 -9.14
CA GLY A 120 -9.14 18.55 -10.26
C GLY A 120 -8.21 19.77 -10.26
N ASN A 121 -8.10 20.44 -11.41
CA ASN A 121 -7.29 21.65 -11.61
C ASN A 121 -5.80 21.53 -11.25
N GLY A 122 -5.27 20.31 -11.18
CA GLY A 122 -3.89 20.03 -10.77
C GLY A 122 -3.67 20.13 -9.25
N VAL A 123 -4.70 19.94 -8.44
CA VAL A 123 -4.61 19.95 -6.98
C VAL A 123 -4.65 18.51 -6.46
N PHE A 124 -3.66 18.11 -5.68
CA PHE A 124 -3.64 16.85 -4.93
C PHE A 124 -4.13 17.03 -3.50
N ASP A 125 -3.81 18.18 -2.89
CA ASP A 125 -4.11 18.53 -1.50
C ASP A 125 -3.41 17.58 -0.49
N PRO A 126 -2.06 17.56 -0.48
CA PRO A 126 -1.27 16.57 0.25
C PRO A 126 -1.49 16.60 1.77
N ASN A 127 -1.80 17.75 2.33
CA ASN A 127 -1.98 17.94 3.77
C ASN A 127 -3.42 17.73 4.24
N ALA A 128 -4.38 17.56 3.33
CA ALA A 128 -5.75 17.23 3.71
C ALA A 128 -5.83 15.82 4.28
N ASN A 129 -6.73 15.63 5.25
CA ASN A 129 -7.02 14.30 5.77
C ASN A 129 -7.60 13.41 4.67
N VAL A 130 -7.14 12.14 4.61
CA VAL A 130 -7.69 11.15 3.68
C VAL A 130 -8.99 10.59 4.26
N THR A 131 -10.05 10.56 3.45
CA THR A 131 -11.29 9.89 3.84
C THR A 131 -11.21 8.39 3.61
N ALA A 132 -12.09 7.61 4.26
CA ALA A 132 -12.14 6.17 4.08
C ALA A 132 -12.35 5.76 2.62
N ALA A 133 -13.23 6.45 1.87
CA ALA A 133 -13.41 6.18 0.45
C ALA A 133 -12.18 6.55 -0.38
N GLU A 134 -11.51 7.68 -0.09
CA GLU A 134 -10.26 8.04 -0.79
C GLU A 134 -9.15 7.02 -0.55
N ALA A 135 -8.96 6.58 0.70
CA ALA A 135 -8.00 5.55 1.05
C ALA A 135 -8.33 4.20 0.37
N SER A 136 -9.60 3.80 0.40
CA SER A 136 -10.08 2.60 -0.28
C SER A 136 -9.78 2.63 -1.78
N LYS A 137 -10.04 3.77 -2.44
CA LYS A 137 -9.70 3.94 -3.86
C LYS A 137 -8.21 3.76 -4.10
N MET A 138 -7.36 4.37 -3.27
CA MET A 138 -5.91 4.25 -3.38
C MET A 138 -5.46 2.80 -3.21
N LEU A 139 -5.97 2.08 -2.22
CA LEU A 139 -5.64 0.67 -1.97
C LEU A 139 -6.14 -0.25 -3.10
N LEU A 140 -7.40 -0.11 -3.53
CA LEU A 140 -7.95 -0.90 -4.64
C LEU A 140 -7.14 -0.72 -5.93
N THR A 141 -6.76 0.52 -6.25
CA THR A 141 -5.94 0.77 -7.43
C THR A 141 -4.52 0.24 -7.27
N ALA A 142 -3.97 0.25 -6.06
CA ALA A 142 -2.67 -0.34 -5.77
C ALA A 142 -2.66 -1.86 -5.98
N ILE A 143 -3.75 -2.56 -5.65
CA ILE A 143 -3.88 -4.01 -5.90
C ILE A 143 -4.39 -4.35 -7.30
N GLY A 144 -4.47 -3.37 -8.22
CA GLY A 144 -4.69 -3.60 -9.65
C GLY A 144 -6.09 -3.26 -10.19
N TYR A 145 -7.03 -2.79 -9.37
CA TYR A 145 -8.33 -2.35 -9.89
C TYR A 145 -8.18 -1.14 -10.82
N ASN A 146 -8.84 -1.20 -11.98
CA ASN A 146 -8.84 -0.07 -12.90
C ASN A 146 -9.95 0.93 -12.55
N ALA A 147 -9.57 2.13 -12.11
CA ALA A 147 -10.51 3.14 -11.64
C ALA A 147 -11.59 3.55 -12.66
N LYS A 148 -11.29 3.51 -13.98
CA LYS A 148 -12.26 3.84 -15.02
C LYS A 148 -13.26 2.69 -15.22
N VAL A 149 -12.76 1.47 -15.29
CA VAL A 149 -13.58 0.26 -15.51
C VAL A 149 -14.53 0.04 -14.33
N GLN A 150 -14.04 0.25 -13.10
CA GLN A 150 -14.84 0.05 -11.88
C GLN A 150 -15.74 1.23 -11.52
N GLY A 151 -15.70 2.32 -12.31
CA GLY A 151 -16.51 3.50 -12.01
C GLY A 151 -16.08 4.25 -10.76
N TYR A 152 -14.76 4.28 -10.47
CA TYR A 152 -14.20 5.06 -9.34
C TYR A 152 -14.03 6.54 -9.71
N THR A 153 -14.82 7.01 -10.67
CA THR A 153 -14.91 8.39 -11.15
C THR A 153 -16.37 8.80 -11.31
N GLY A 154 -16.66 10.11 -11.40
CA GLY A 154 -18.02 10.61 -11.48
C GLY A 154 -18.78 10.58 -10.15
N GLU A 155 -20.08 10.77 -10.16
CA GLU A 155 -20.90 10.98 -8.95
C GLU A 155 -20.99 9.75 -8.04
N GLN A 156 -20.94 8.54 -8.61
CA GLN A 156 -21.09 7.28 -7.87
C GLN A 156 -19.76 6.69 -7.37
N TRP A 157 -18.66 7.39 -7.57
CA TRP A 157 -17.32 6.86 -7.32
C TRP A 157 -17.14 6.30 -5.89
N ALA A 158 -17.61 7.03 -4.88
CA ALA A 158 -17.43 6.64 -3.48
C ALA A 158 -18.24 5.38 -3.12
N ILE A 159 -19.42 5.22 -3.73
CA ILE A 159 -20.26 4.02 -3.53
C ILE A 159 -19.59 2.80 -4.14
N ASN A 160 -19.10 2.91 -5.38
CA ASN A 160 -18.42 1.82 -6.06
C ASN A 160 -17.15 1.42 -5.33
N VAL A 161 -16.33 2.39 -4.94
CA VAL A 161 -15.10 2.15 -4.17
C VAL A 161 -15.40 1.47 -2.83
N THR A 162 -16.39 1.97 -2.07
CA THR A 162 -16.72 1.40 -0.76
C THR A 162 -17.21 -0.04 -0.89
N ARG A 163 -18.07 -0.33 -1.89
CA ARG A 163 -18.54 -1.68 -2.18
C ARG A 163 -17.37 -2.62 -2.48
N ASP A 164 -16.49 -2.24 -3.39
CA ASP A 164 -15.41 -3.12 -3.82
C ASP A 164 -14.35 -3.28 -2.71
N ALA A 165 -14.10 -2.25 -1.90
CA ALA A 165 -13.23 -2.35 -0.73
C ALA A 165 -13.81 -3.25 0.37
N GLN A 166 -15.13 -3.26 0.56
CA GLN A 166 -15.79 -4.20 1.46
C GLN A 166 -15.67 -5.63 0.96
N ILE A 167 -15.91 -5.85 -0.34
CA ILE A 167 -15.75 -7.18 -0.96
C ILE A 167 -14.30 -7.68 -0.84
N SER A 168 -13.32 -6.78 -0.98
CA SER A 168 -11.89 -7.09 -0.85
C SER A 168 -11.41 -7.21 0.61
N GLY A 169 -12.30 -7.12 1.60
CA GLY A 169 -11.97 -7.30 3.01
C GLY A 169 -11.32 -6.08 3.69
N PHE A 170 -11.14 -4.94 3.01
CA PHE A 170 -10.39 -3.79 3.58
C PHE A 170 -11.02 -3.21 4.84
N TYR A 171 -12.32 -3.39 5.03
CA TYR A 171 -13.06 -2.91 6.19
C TYR A 171 -13.17 -3.92 7.33
N GLU A 172 -12.50 -5.08 7.25
CA GLU A 172 -12.48 -6.04 8.36
C GLU A 172 -11.82 -5.39 9.59
N GLY A 173 -12.54 -5.40 10.72
CA GLY A 173 -12.09 -4.72 11.94
C GLY A 173 -12.18 -3.19 11.92
N VAL A 174 -12.66 -2.57 10.82
CA VAL A 174 -12.76 -1.11 10.69
C VAL A 174 -14.21 -0.68 10.45
N SER A 175 -14.72 0.17 11.33
CA SER A 175 -16.05 0.78 11.18
C SER A 175 -15.92 2.29 11.05
N VAL A 176 -16.08 2.81 9.82
CA VAL A 176 -15.94 4.23 9.50
C VAL A 176 -16.82 4.59 8.30
N PRO A 177 -17.56 5.72 8.33
CA PRO A 177 -18.28 6.22 7.17
C PRO A 177 -17.33 6.57 6.02
N ALA A 178 -17.76 6.33 4.78
CA ALA A 178 -16.95 6.54 3.57
C ALA A 178 -16.36 7.96 3.44
N ASN A 179 -17.10 8.97 3.89
CA ASN A 179 -16.70 10.38 3.83
C ASN A 179 -15.95 10.88 5.07
N GLN A 180 -15.74 10.04 6.07
CA GLN A 180 -15.02 10.40 7.29
C GLN A 180 -13.51 10.22 7.09
N ALA A 181 -12.71 11.13 7.67
CA ALA A 181 -11.27 11.00 7.75
C ALA A 181 -10.87 9.75 8.55
N LEU A 182 -9.89 9.01 8.05
CA LEU A 182 -9.32 7.88 8.77
C LEU A 182 -8.41 8.34 9.89
N THR A 183 -8.52 7.68 11.03
CA THR A 183 -7.48 7.74 12.05
C THR A 183 -6.27 6.90 11.63
N ARG A 184 -5.13 7.11 12.28
CA ARG A 184 -3.90 6.35 12.01
C ARG A 184 -4.09 4.86 12.32
N ASP A 185 -4.83 4.55 13.38
CA ASP A 185 -5.16 3.18 13.77
C ASP A 185 -6.06 2.49 12.72
N GLN A 186 -7.10 3.19 12.25
CA GLN A 186 -7.98 2.68 11.19
C GLN A 186 -7.24 2.51 9.85
N ALA A 187 -6.40 3.47 9.49
CA ALA A 187 -5.61 3.38 8.26
C ALA A 187 -4.62 2.21 8.31
N ALA A 188 -3.98 1.97 9.46
CA ALA A 188 -3.12 0.81 9.65
C ALA A 188 -3.88 -0.50 9.41
N GLN A 189 -5.07 -0.66 10.01
CA GLN A 189 -5.86 -1.86 9.80
C GLN A 189 -6.29 -2.04 8.35
N MET A 190 -6.76 -0.97 7.68
CA MET A 190 -7.15 -1.07 6.26
C MET A 190 -5.97 -1.44 5.35
N ILE A 191 -4.78 -0.90 5.62
CA ILE A 191 -3.57 -1.24 4.86
C ILE A 191 -3.16 -2.69 5.14
N TYR A 192 -3.19 -3.13 6.39
CA TYR A 192 -2.89 -4.50 6.78
C TYR A 192 -3.81 -5.49 6.06
N ASN A 193 -5.12 -5.22 6.04
CA ASN A 193 -6.08 -6.03 5.31
C ASN A 193 -5.82 -6.05 3.80
N ALA A 194 -5.35 -4.93 3.24
CA ALA A 194 -5.03 -4.83 1.81
C ALA A 194 -3.76 -5.61 1.42
N VAL A 195 -2.85 -5.86 2.37
CA VAL A 195 -1.63 -6.68 2.14
C VAL A 195 -2.00 -8.11 1.80
N ASP A 196 -3.01 -8.67 2.47
CA ASP A 196 -3.49 -10.04 2.24
C ASP A 196 -4.50 -10.13 1.08
N ALA A 197 -4.92 -8.98 0.53
CA ALA A 197 -5.88 -8.96 -0.55
C ALA A 197 -5.25 -9.49 -1.86
N THR A 198 -6.04 -10.22 -2.62
CA THR A 198 -5.64 -10.74 -3.93
C THR A 198 -5.30 -9.63 -4.90
N LEU A 199 -4.11 -9.66 -5.49
CA LEU A 199 -3.73 -8.73 -6.55
C LEU A 199 -4.54 -9.02 -7.81
N ILE A 200 -5.19 -7.99 -8.36
CA ILE A 200 -5.97 -8.11 -9.59
C ILE A 200 -5.16 -7.51 -10.73
N GLN A 201 -4.66 -8.37 -11.59
CA GLN A 201 -4.03 -7.94 -12.84
C GLN A 201 -5.01 -8.18 -13.99
N LYS A 202 -5.62 -7.10 -14.49
CA LYS A 202 -6.51 -7.17 -15.63
C LYS A 202 -5.71 -7.03 -16.92
N THR A 203 -5.58 -8.11 -17.65
CA THR A 203 -5.16 -8.04 -19.06
C THR A 203 -6.40 -7.89 -19.92
N SER A 204 -6.48 -6.82 -20.70
CA SER A 204 -7.52 -6.69 -21.74
C SER A 204 -7.01 -7.34 -23.03
N SER A 205 -7.73 -8.33 -23.54
CA SER A 205 -7.57 -8.80 -24.91
C SER A 205 -8.79 -8.39 -25.73
N VAL A 206 -8.56 -7.99 -26.98
CA VAL A 206 -9.66 -7.72 -27.90
C VAL A 206 -10.01 -9.04 -28.59
N ASP A 207 -11.25 -9.49 -28.46
CA ASP A 207 -11.74 -10.58 -29.31
C ASP A 207 -11.77 -10.09 -30.75
N ARG A 208 -11.00 -10.75 -31.62
CA ARG A 208 -10.89 -10.38 -33.03
C ARG A 208 -12.10 -10.77 -33.86
N THR A 209 -13.03 -11.55 -33.30
CA THR A 209 -14.23 -12.02 -34.00
C THR A 209 -15.36 -11.02 -33.93
N ASP A 210 -15.54 -10.32 -32.81
CA ASP A 210 -16.65 -9.39 -32.59
C ASP A 210 -16.23 -8.01 -32.07
N GLY A 211 -14.93 -7.80 -31.81
CA GLY A 211 -14.38 -6.56 -31.26
C GLY A 211 -14.66 -6.35 -29.78
N SER A 212 -15.20 -7.35 -29.07
CA SER A 212 -15.44 -7.27 -27.63
C SER A 212 -14.13 -7.24 -26.87
N ILE A 213 -14.12 -6.53 -25.73
CA ILE A 213 -12.98 -6.50 -24.82
C ILE A 213 -13.19 -7.60 -23.80
N ILE A 214 -12.36 -8.64 -23.87
CA ILE A 214 -12.33 -9.69 -22.85
C ILE A 214 -11.40 -9.21 -21.73
N LEU A 215 -11.98 -9.01 -20.54
CA LEU A 215 -11.22 -8.72 -19.32
C LEU A 215 -10.89 -10.06 -18.66
N GLN A 216 -9.62 -10.41 -18.60
CA GLN A 216 -9.15 -11.54 -17.79
C GLN A 216 -8.71 -11.01 -16.44
N ASP A 217 -9.37 -11.45 -15.37
CA ASP A 217 -8.92 -11.23 -14.02
C ASP A 217 -7.83 -12.28 -13.72
N MET A 218 -6.62 -11.82 -13.45
CA MET A 218 -5.55 -12.67 -12.94
C MET A 218 -5.46 -12.43 -11.44
N ASP A 219 -5.87 -13.42 -10.68
CA ASP A 219 -5.70 -13.40 -9.23
C ASP A 219 -4.24 -13.67 -8.90
N GLN A 220 -3.55 -12.70 -8.32
CA GLN A 220 -2.23 -12.87 -7.74
C GLN A 220 -2.32 -12.69 -6.22
N LEU A 221 -1.60 -13.52 -5.49
CA LEU A 221 -1.53 -13.45 -4.03
C LEU A 221 -0.82 -12.18 -3.57
N GLY A 222 -1.50 -11.40 -2.74
CA GLY A 222 -1.08 -10.26 -1.93
C GLY A 222 0.08 -9.36 -2.39
N LEU A 223 0.20 -8.14 -1.88
CA LEU A 223 1.31 -7.22 -2.20
C LEU A 223 2.70 -7.77 -1.82
N PHE A 224 2.78 -8.72 -0.92
CA PHE A 224 3.99 -9.48 -0.52
C PHE A 224 3.88 -10.97 -0.85
N GLY A 225 2.88 -11.37 -1.66
CA GLY A 225 2.64 -12.77 -2.00
C GLY A 225 3.82 -13.41 -2.72
N ASP A 226 3.98 -14.68 -2.43
CA ASP A 226 5.01 -15.53 -3.01
C ASP A 226 4.97 -15.45 -4.55
N THR A 227 6.12 -15.32 -5.18
CA THR A 227 6.28 -15.19 -6.63
C THR A 227 6.01 -16.48 -7.41
N ASP A 228 5.34 -17.45 -6.81
CA ASP A 228 4.92 -18.65 -7.51
C ASP A 228 3.78 -18.30 -8.48
N ILE A 229 4.17 -18.18 -9.74
CA ILE A 229 3.27 -17.99 -10.88
C ILE A 229 2.36 -19.23 -10.96
N TYR A 230 1.13 -19.10 -10.48
CA TYR A 230 0.13 -20.13 -10.73
C TYR A 230 -0.24 -20.08 -12.21
N GLU A 231 -0.07 -21.23 -12.89
CA GLU A 231 -0.54 -21.40 -14.27
C GLU A 231 -2.03 -21.07 -14.35
N LEU A 232 -2.36 -20.14 -15.21
CA LEU A 232 -3.72 -19.75 -15.54
C LEU A 232 -4.53 -20.97 -15.95
N ASN A 233 -5.58 -21.28 -15.22
CA ASN A 233 -6.55 -22.27 -15.65
C ASN A 233 -7.49 -21.65 -16.71
N PRO A 234 -7.37 -22.01 -18.00
CA PRO A 234 -8.15 -21.39 -19.07
C PRO A 234 -9.63 -21.79 -19.09
N THR A 235 -10.10 -22.56 -18.11
CA THR A 235 -11.47 -23.11 -18.08
C THR A 235 -12.46 -22.32 -17.22
N ALA A 236 -12.11 -21.16 -16.69
CA ALA A 236 -13.02 -20.31 -15.91
C ALA A 236 -13.79 -19.28 -16.76
N LEU A 237 -13.84 -19.45 -18.08
CA LEU A 237 -14.59 -18.63 -19.01
C LEU A 237 -15.75 -19.45 -19.60
N ILE A 238 -16.80 -19.72 -18.81
CA ILE A 238 -18.14 -20.00 -19.31
C ILE A 238 -19.16 -19.36 -18.37
#